data_9f42e0713311c3a42af70b744708b42b
#
_entry.id   9f42e0713311c3a42af70b744708b42b
#
_cell.length_a   1.000
_cell.length_b   1.000
_cell.length_c   1.000
_cell.angle_alpha   90.00
_cell.angle_beta   90.00
_cell.angle_gamma   90.00
#
_symmetry.space_group_name_H-M   'P 1'
#
loop_
_entity.id
_entity.type
_entity.pdbx_description
1 polymer ?
#
loop_
_entity_poly.entity_id
_entity_poly.type
_entity_poly.pdbx_seq_one_letter_code
_entity_poly.pdbx_strand_id
1 'polypeptide(L)'
;LSGGEKVKTQLMRLFIRDVSVLLLDEPSNDIDIATLTLLEKIINDWKHIVLFISHDETLIERTANMVIHIEQIIRKTKARYTVAKLPYRRYVEERLHKFEIQKQRALSDRREKKIRDEKYQRVMQSVQGALRSCTRQAPSVAKNLKDKMHTVKAMERRFEKEDENMTQMPEQEEAIFVKLGDENSHIPAGKTVIEYELSKLVTPDGKRILAEGIHLKIKGSEKICMIGANGAGKTTLLKKIAEELLNRNDIKVEYMPQTYEDLLDLDVTPVDYLDKTGDKEERTRIRTYLGSLKYTPDEMEHPIRELSGGQKAKVLLLRMSLSGANVLILDEPTRNFSPLSGPVIRKMLREVGAAIIHSVKRDASR
;
A
#
# COMPACT_ATOMS: atom_id res chain seq x y z
N LEU A 1 2.08 10.84 -32.70
CA LEU A 1 1.99 9.51 -32.11
C LEU A 1 1.50 9.63 -30.68
N SER A 2 0.48 8.87 -30.30
CA SER A 2 0.05 8.70 -28.92
C SER A 2 1.17 8.05 -28.09
N GLY A 3 1.11 8.15 -26.74
CA GLY A 3 2.10 7.52 -25.86
C GLY A 3 2.26 6.03 -26.16
N GLY A 4 1.15 5.30 -26.34
CA GLY A 4 1.17 3.88 -26.69
C GLY A 4 1.77 3.57 -28.07
N GLU A 5 1.54 4.43 -29.07
CA GLU A 5 2.15 4.27 -30.41
C GLU A 5 3.68 4.49 -30.38
N LYS A 6 4.15 5.43 -29.55
CA LYS A 6 5.59 5.65 -29.34
C LYS A 6 6.24 4.40 -28.74
N VAL A 7 5.61 3.82 -27.70
CA VAL A 7 6.11 2.58 -27.07
C VAL A 7 6.11 1.41 -28.06
N LYS A 8 5.04 1.23 -28.86
CA LYS A 8 4.98 0.22 -29.90
C LYS A 8 6.14 0.36 -30.90
N THR A 9 6.40 1.59 -31.35
CA THR A 9 7.49 1.86 -32.31
C THR A 9 8.86 1.59 -31.69
N GLN A 10 9.06 1.93 -30.44
CA GLN A 10 10.31 1.64 -29.72
C GLN A 10 10.53 0.13 -29.54
N LEU A 11 9.48 -0.60 -29.12
CA LEU A 11 9.52 -2.05 -29.01
C LEU A 11 9.87 -2.70 -30.37
N MET A 12 9.20 -2.31 -31.45
CA MET A 12 9.52 -2.82 -32.79
C MET A 12 10.96 -2.58 -33.18
N ARG A 13 11.54 -1.42 -32.90
CA ARG A 13 12.96 -1.11 -33.15
C ARG A 13 13.91 -2.01 -32.37
N LEU A 14 13.57 -2.35 -31.12
CA LEU A 14 14.36 -3.25 -30.29
C LEU A 14 14.33 -4.69 -30.83
N PHE A 15 13.17 -5.15 -31.30
CA PHE A 15 12.98 -6.51 -31.77
C PHE A 15 13.62 -6.80 -33.15
N ILE A 16 13.81 -5.76 -33.95
CA ILE A 16 14.54 -5.91 -35.24
C ILE A 16 16.05 -6.10 -35.00
N ARG A 17 16.56 -5.73 -33.82
CA ARG A 17 17.97 -5.89 -33.46
C ARG A 17 18.13 -7.23 -32.73
N ASP A 18 19.02 -8.08 -33.23
CA ASP A 18 19.40 -9.33 -32.57
C ASP A 18 20.34 -9.00 -31.39
N VAL A 19 19.73 -8.67 -30.22
CA VAL A 19 20.47 -8.30 -29.01
C VAL A 19 20.49 -9.46 -28.02
N SER A 20 21.65 -9.69 -27.41
CA SER A 20 21.83 -10.76 -26.41
C SER A 20 21.21 -10.45 -25.07
N VAL A 21 20.97 -9.19 -24.76
CA VAL A 21 20.34 -8.75 -23.50
C VAL A 21 19.33 -7.64 -23.80
N LEU A 22 18.12 -7.83 -23.36
CA LEU A 22 17.03 -6.84 -23.46
C LEU A 22 16.74 -6.26 -22.07
N LEU A 23 16.85 -4.93 -21.96
CA LEU A 23 16.56 -4.19 -20.73
C LEU A 23 15.28 -3.38 -20.94
N LEU A 24 14.26 -3.60 -20.11
CA LEU A 24 12.98 -2.92 -20.20
C LEU A 24 12.64 -2.26 -18.85
N ASP A 25 12.40 -0.97 -18.89
CA ASP A 25 11.96 -0.20 -17.72
C ASP A 25 10.49 0.17 -17.89
N GLU A 26 9.64 -0.36 -16.98
CA GLU A 26 8.18 -0.17 -16.96
C GLU A 26 7.52 -0.33 -18.36
N PRO A 27 7.78 -1.41 -19.10
CA PRO A 27 7.31 -1.55 -20.49
C PRO A 27 5.77 -1.69 -20.60
N SER A 28 5.10 -1.96 -19.50
CA SER A 28 3.63 -2.03 -19.42
C SER A 28 2.96 -0.66 -19.29
N ASN A 29 3.73 0.43 -19.05
CA ASN A 29 3.15 1.75 -18.93
C ASN A 29 2.60 2.26 -20.25
N ASP A 30 1.42 2.88 -20.18
CA ASP A 30 0.77 3.57 -21.32
C ASP A 30 0.47 2.70 -22.56
N ILE A 31 0.55 1.37 -22.45
CA ILE A 31 0.19 0.44 -23.55
C ILE A 31 -1.21 -0.18 -23.30
N ASP A 32 -1.89 -0.53 -24.37
CA ASP A 32 -3.17 -1.22 -24.34
C ASP A 32 -3.03 -2.74 -24.13
N ILE A 33 -4.15 -3.40 -23.83
CA ILE A 33 -4.19 -4.84 -23.56
C ILE A 33 -3.61 -5.65 -24.73
N ALA A 34 -3.92 -5.27 -25.99
CA ALA A 34 -3.43 -5.97 -27.16
C ALA A 34 -1.89 -5.88 -27.28
N THR A 35 -1.33 -4.69 -27.04
CA THR A 35 0.11 -4.46 -27.03
C THR A 35 0.79 -5.17 -25.86
N LEU A 36 0.14 -5.20 -24.70
CA LEU A 36 0.64 -5.91 -23.52
C LEU A 36 0.71 -7.43 -23.77
N THR A 37 -0.33 -8.00 -24.40
CA THR A 37 -0.32 -9.42 -24.81
C THR A 37 0.77 -9.73 -25.82
N LEU A 38 1.02 -8.81 -26.76
CA LEU A 38 2.15 -8.93 -27.69
C LEU A 38 3.49 -8.87 -26.95
N LEU A 39 3.65 -7.94 -26.01
CA LEU A 39 4.84 -7.81 -25.17
C LEU A 39 5.10 -9.10 -24.37
N GLU A 40 4.07 -9.67 -23.74
CA GLU A 40 4.16 -10.94 -23.03
C GLU A 40 4.67 -12.06 -23.93
N LYS A 41 4.10 -12.17 -25.14
CA LYS A 41 4.53 -13.15 -26.13
C LYS A 41 5.99 -12.95 -26.51
N ILE A 42 6.41 -11.72 -26.77
CA ILE A 42 7.77 -11.39 -27.14
C ILE A 42 8.75 -11.74 -26.02
N ILE A 43 8.45 -11.38 -24.77
CA ILE A 43 9.31 -11.70 -23.63
C ILE A 43 9.45 -13.22 -23.47
N ASN A 44 8.36 -13.97 -23.63
CA ASN A 44 8.38 -15.43 -23.48
C ASN A 44 9.09 -16.14 -24.63
N ASP A 45 9.00 -15.60 -25.85
CA ASP A 45 9.63 -16.17 -27.05
C ASP A 45 11.10 -15.72 -27.22
N TRP A 46 11.57 -14.76 -26.41
CA TRP A 46 12.92 -14.22 -26.49
C TRP A 46 13.95 -15.26 -26.09
N LYS A 47 14.90 -15.54 -27.02
CA LYS A 47 15.91 -16.61 -26.84
C LYS A 47 17.07 -16.27 -25.91
N HIS A 48 17.20 -14.99 -25.59
CA HIS A 48 18.29 -14.47 -24.78
C HIS A 48 17.80 -13.89 -23.46
N ILE A 49 18.62 -13.16 -22.73
CA ILE A 49 18.28 -12.61 -21.42
C ILE A 49 17.35 -11.41 -21.58
N VAL A 50 16.22 -11.42 -20.85
CA VAL A 50 15.35 -10.27 -20.67
C VAL A 50 15.39 -9.87 -19.19
N LEU A 51 15.76 -8.64 -18.91
CA LEU A 51 15.65 -8.03 -17.58
C LEU A 51 14.67 -6.87 -17.68
N PHE A 52 13.61 -6.93 -16.88
CA PHE A 52 12.61 -5.88 -16.87
C PHE A 52 12.19 -5.49 -15.46
N ILE A 53 11.78 -4.24 -15.31
CA ILE A 53 11.14 -3.69 -14.11
C ILE A 53 9.69 -3.41 -14.47
N SER A 54 8.74 -3.82 -13.64
CA SER A 54 7.33 -3.54 -13.86
C SER A 54 6.52 -3.52 -12.57
N HIS A 55 5.51 -2.66 -12.54
CA HIS A 55 4.45 -2.64 -11.53
C HIS A 55 3.23 -3.51 -11.93
N ASP A 56 3.20 -4.06 -13.13
CA ASP A 56 2.14 -4.94 -13.61
C ASP A 56 2.35 -6.37 -13.10
N GLU A 57 1.63 -6.72 -12.03
CA GLU A 57 1.67 -8.06 -11.42
C GLU A 57 1.40 -9.18 -12.43
N THR A 58 0.49 -8.96 -13.38
CA THR A 58 0.10 -9.96 -14.37
C THR A 58 1.19 -10.17 -15.42
N LEU A 59 1.87 -9.11 -15.86
CA LEU A 59 3.02 -9.22 -16.75
C LEU A 59 4.13 -10.02 -16.07
N ILE A 60 4.46 -9.67 -14.81
CA ILE A 60 5.50 -10.38 -14.04
C ILE A 60 5.11 -11.86 -13.86
N GLU A 61 3.87 -12.16 -13.48
CA GLU A 61 3.40 -13.53 -13.23
C GLU A 61 3.47 -14.40 -14.48
N ARG A 62 3.20 -13.83 -15.66
CA ARG A 62 3.14 -14.57 -16.92
C ARG A 62 4.48 -14.72 -17.63
N THR A 63 5.45 -13.88 -17.30
CA THR A 63 6.71 -13.82 -18.06
C THR A 63 7.96 -14.04 -17.20
N ALA A 64 7.94 -13.70 -15.90
CA ALA A 64 9.13 -13.82 -15.08
C ALA A 64 9.34 -15.24 -14.56
N ASN A 65 10.52 -15.80 -14.85
CA ASN A 65 10.99 -17.08 -14.33
C ASN A 65 11.99 -16.92 -13.16
N MET A 66 12.48 -15.72 -12.94
CA MET A 66 13.33 -15.33 -11.82
C MET A 66 12.95 -13.95 -11.32
N VAL A 67 12.97 -13.77 -10.00
CA VAL A 67 12.62 -12.51 -9.34
C VAL A 67 13.84 -11.95 -8.64
N ILE A 68 14.17 -10.69 -8.93
CA ILE A 68 15.13 -9.89 -8.17
C ILE A 68 14.31 -8.87 -7.40
N HIS A 69 14.22 -9.05 -6.08
CA HIS A 69 13.47 -8.16 -5.22
C HIS A 69 14.42 -7.29 -4.40
N ILE A 70 14.31 -5.98 -4.58
CA ILE A 70 15.08 -4.96 -3.85
C ILE A 70 14.12 -4.27 -2.89
N GLU A 71 14.47 -4.24 -1.61
CA GLU A 71 13.64 -3.65 -0.56
C GLU A 71 14.47 -2.85 0.44
N GLN A 72 13.83 -1.87 1.05
CA GLN A 72 14.39 -1.11 2.16
C GLN A 72 13.69 -1.52 3.46
N ILE A 73 14.47 -2.05 4.40
CA ILE A 73 14.02 -2.51 5.71
C ILE A 73 14.52 -1.57 6.82
N ILE A 74 14.04 -1.78 8.05
CA ILE A 74 14.40 -0.97 9.24
C ILE A 74 14.13 0.52 8.98
N ARG A 75 12.85 0.84 8.72
CA ARG A 75 12.40 2.20 8.40
C ARG A 75 13.18 2.85 7.25
N LYS A 76 13.46 2.09 6.21
CA LYS A 76 14.22 2.51 5.01
C LYS A 76 15.70 2.83 5.25
N THR A 77 16.29 2.39 6.37
CA THR A 77 17.72 2.62 6.67
C THR A 77 18.64 1.54 6.15
N LYS A 78 18.10 0.34 5.84
CA LYS A 78 18.90 -0.79 5.39
C LYS A 78 18.35 -1.36 4.09
N ALA A 79 19.16 -1.36 3.04
CA ALA A 79 18.83 -2.02 1.79
C ALA A 79 19.01 -3.54 1.90
N ARG A 80 18.10 -4.30 1.30
CA ARG A 80 18.17 -5.75 1.14
C ARG A 80 17.77 -6.12 -0.29
N TYR A 81 18.42 -7.13 -0.85
CA TYR A 81 17.98 -7.74 -2.09
C TYR A 81 17.83 -9.25 -1.92
N THR A 82 16.94 -9.82 -2.70
CA THR A 82 16.68 -11.26 -2.74
C THR A 82 16.62 -11.69 -4.21
N VAL A 83 17.34 -12.75 -4.56
CA VAL A 83 17.26 -13.38 -5.88
C VAL A 83 16.59 -14.73 -5.73
N ALA A 84 15.45 -14.90 -6.36
CA ALA A 84 14.67 -16.13 -6.31
C ALA A 84 14.50 -16.70 -7.73
N LYS A 85 15.06 -17.90 -7.96
CA LYS A 85 14.95 -18.62 -9.24
C LYS A 85 13.67 -19.46 -9.28
N LEU A 86 12.54 -18.75 -9.22
CA LEU A 86 11.20 -19.34 -9.26
C LEU A 86 10.18 -18.35 -9.81
N PRO A 87 9.03 -18.82 -10.32
CA PRO A 87 7.96 -17.95 -10.82
C PRO A 87 7.47 -17.00 -9.75
N TYR A 88 7.03 -15.81 -10.16
CA TYR A 88 6.61 -14.72 -9.25
C TYR A 88 5.56 -15.17 -8.24
N ARG A 89 4.53 -15.90 -8.65
CA ARG A 89 3.47 -16.39 -7.77
C ARG A 89 4.03 -17.23 -6.61
N ARG A 90 4.93 -18.16 -6.92
CA ARG A 90 5.61 -18.98 -5.91
C ARG A 90 6.47 -18.15 -4.97
N TYR A 91 7.16 -17.15 -5.52
CA TYR A 91 7.93 -16.20 -4.72
C TYR A 91 7.06 -15.46 -3.70
N VAL A 92 5.90 -14.95 -4.14
CA VAL A 92 4.95 -14.25 -3.26
C VAL A 92 4.40 -15.17 -2.17
N GLU A 93 4.00 -16.40 -2.53
CA GLU A 93 3.49 -17.41 -1.59
C GLU A 93 4.54 -17.76 -0.52
N GLU A 94 5.79 -18.03 -0.92
CA GLU A 94 6.88 -18.32 0.02
C GLU A 94 7.20 -17.13 0.92
N ARG A 95 7.17 -15.92 0.37
CA ARG A 95 7.42 -14.70 1.13
C ARG A 95 6.33 -14.48 2.19
N LEU A 96 5.07 -14.63 1.84
CA LEU A 96 3.95 -14.52 2.77
C LEU A 96 4.04 -15.59 3.88
N HIS A 97 4.39 -16.81 3.52
CA HIS A 97 4.57 -17.89 4.49
C HIS A 97 5.71 -17.59 5.49
N LYS A 98 6.88 -17.16 4.99
CA LYS A 98 8.00 -16.75 5.84
C LYS A 98 7.63 -15.58 6.76
N PHE A 99 6.89 -14.61 6.22
CA PHE A 99 6.40 -13.46 6.98
C PHE A 99 5.49 -13.91 8.14
N GLU A 100 4.53 -14.81 7.87
CA GLU A 100 3.59 -15.26 8.89
C GLU A 100 4.31 -16.08 9.99
N ILE A 101 5.24 -16.97 9.62
CA ILE A 101 6.07 -17.71 10.58
C ILE A 101 6.87 -16.76 11.46
N GLN A 102 7.55 -15.77 10.87
CA GLN A 102 8.34 -14.80 11.62
C GLN A 102 7.47 -13.97 12.57
N LYS A 103 6.28 -13.56 12.10
CA LYS A 103 5.29 -12.84 12.91
C LYS A 103 4.82 -13.66 14.10
N GLN A 104 4.47 -14.92 13.89
CA GLN A 104 4.04 -15.81 14.97
C GLN A 104 5.14 -16.00 16.00
N ARG A 105 6.38 -16.23 15.57
CA ARG A 105 7.55 -16.34 16.47
C ARG A 105 7.73 -15.05 17.28
N ALA A 106 7.74 -13.90 16.63
CA ALA A 106 7.90 -12.62 17.31
C ALA A 106 6.77 -12.33 18.32
N LEU A 107 5.55 -12.75 18.05
CA LEU A 107 4.42 -12.64 18.99
C LEU A 107 4.59 -13.60 20.18
N SER A 108 5.08 -14.84 19.95
CA SER A 108 5.40 -15.80 21.03
C SER A 108 6.48 -15.24 21.93
N ASP A 109 7.62 -14.81 21.37
CA ASP A 109 8.74 -14.24 22.10
C ASP A 109 8.29 -13.05 22.96
N ARG A 110 7.44 -12.16 22.42
CA ARG A 110 6.89 -11.02 23.18
C ARG A 110 5.99 -11.45 24.34
N ARG A 111 5.17 -12.49 24.15
CA ARG A 111 4.33 -13.03 25.23
C ARG A 111 5.17 -13.65 26.33
N GLU A 112 6.18 -14.44 25.96
CA GLU A 112 7.12 -15.06 26.89
C GLU A 112 7.90 -14.00 27.69
N LYS A 113 8.40 -12.97 26.99
CA LYS A 113 9.05 -11.82 27.62
C LYS A 113 8.12 -11.16 28.64
N LYS A 114 6.88 -10.85 28.27
CA LYS A 114 5.92 -10.21 29.18
C LYS A 114 5.70 -11.03 30.44
N ILE A 115 5.49 -12.35 30.31
CA ILE A 115 5.28 -13.26 31.44
C ILE A 115 6.54 -13.32 32.32
N ARG A 116 7.72 -13.39 31.72
CA ARG A 116 9.02 -13.39 32.40
C ARG A 116 9.23 -12.10 33.17
N ASP A 117 9.03 -10.95 32.54
CA ASP A 117 9.19 -9.64 33.12
C ASP A 117 8.23 -9.39 34.29
N GLU A 118 6.95 -9.82 34.17
CA GLU A 118 5.98 -9.78 35.26
C GLU A 118 6.42 -10.64 36.47
N LYS A 119 6.92 -11.86 36.21
CA LYS A 119 7.45 -12.71 37.29
C LYS A 119 8.68 -12.09 37.94
N TYR A 120 9.61 -11.56 37.15
CA TYR A 120 10.78 -10.85 37.65
C TYR A 120 10.42 -9.66 38.54
N GLN A 121 9.49 -8.83 38.08
CA GLN A 121 9.02 -7.66 38.84
C GLN A 121 8.41 -8.06 40.17
N ARG A 122 7.62 -9.12 40.22
CA ARG A 122 7.03 -9.65 41.50
C ARG A 122 8.14 -10.10 42.48
N VAL A 123 9.14 -10.84 41.99
CA VAL A 123 10.27 -11.31 42.81
C VAL A 123 11.09 -10.13 43.30
N MET A 124 11.40 -9.18 42.42
CA MET A 124 12.17 -7.98 42.76
C MET A 124 11.47 -7.15 43.83
N GLN A 125 10.16 -6.88 43.68
CA GLN A 125 9.37 -6.16 44.67
C GLN A 125 9.29 -6.88 46.00
N SER A 126 9.15 -8.20 46.00
CA SER A 126 9.13 -9.01 47.22
C SER A 126 10.46 -8.94 47.99
N VAL A 127 11.59 -9.08 47.30
CA VAL A 127 12.94 -9.00 47.92
C VAL A 127 13.23 -7.60 48.40
N GLN A 128 12.87 -6.56 47.61
CA GLN A 128 13.03 -5.17 48.02
C GLN A 128 12.17 -4.82 49.25
N GLY A 129 10.92 -5.27 49.28
CA GLY A 129 10.02 -5.09 50.42
C GLY A 129 10.58 -5.75 51.69
N ALA A 130 11.04 -6.99 51.59
CA ALA A 130 11.64 -7.72 52.69
C ALA A 130 12.95 -7.03 53.21
N LEU A 131 13.77 -6.50 52.31
CA LEU A 131 14.95 -5.72 52.66
C LEU A 131 14.62 -4.43 53.42
N ARG A 132 13.56 -3.73 53.02
CA ARG A 132 13.12 -2.49 53.71
C ARG A 132 12.54 -2.76 55.10
N SER A 133 11.88 -3.90 55.27
CA SER A 133 11.26 -4.27 56.59
C SER A 133 12.23 -5.03 57.49
N CYS A 134 13.45 -5.35 57.02
CA CYS A 134 14.42 -6.07 57.82
C CYS A 134 15.00 -5.17 58.93
N THR A 135 14.84 -5.60 60.18
CA THR A 135 15.35 -4.89 61.34
C THR A 135 16.84 -5.14 61.57
N ARG A 136 17.56 -4.19 62.20
CA ARG A 136 19.01 -4.31 62.57
C ARG A 136 19.32 -5.51 63.48
N GLN A 137 18.33 -6.14 64.06
CA GLN A 137 18.49 -7.27 64.99
C GLN A 137 18.58 -8.65 64.34
N ALA A 138 18.47 -8.75 62.97
CA ALA A 138 18.56 -10.00 62.26
C ALA A 138 19.61 -10.00 61.12
N PRO A 139 20.93 -9.94 61.44
CA PRO A 139 21.99 -9.80 60.43
C PRO A 139 22.03 -10.94 59.40
N SER A 140 21.73 -12.17 59.81
CA SER A 140 21.70 -13.36 58.93
C SER A 140 20.57 -13.27 57.88
N VAL A 141 19.40 -12.74 58.26
CA VAL A 141 18.27 -12.54 57.34
C VAL A 141 18.63 -11.44 56.33
N ALA A 142 19.26 -10.35 56.79
CA ALA A 142 19.70 -9.28 55.91
C ALA A 142 20.74 -9.76 54.88
N LYS A 143 21.69 -10.65 55.28
CA LYS A 143 22.65 -11.26 54.39
C LYS A 143 21.95 -12.13 53.30
N ASN A 144 21.09 -13.02 53.73
CA ASN A 144 20.35 -13.91 52.80
C ASN A 144 19.49 -13.10 51.79
N LEU A 145 18.90 -11.97 52.22
CA LEU A 145 18.10 -11.10 51.29
C LEU A 145 19.02 -10.34 50.32
N LYS A 146 20.26 -9.95 50.74
CA LYS A 146 21.24 -9.36 49.83
C LYS A 146 21.70 -10.37 48.80
N ASP A 147 21.92 -11.62 49.17
CA ASP A 147 22.32 -12.69 48.25
C ASP A 147 21.20 -13.00 47.24
N LYS A 148 19.97 -13.03 47.71
CA LYS A 148 18.80 -13.11 46.83
C LYS A 148 18.72 -11.92 45.84
N MET A 149 19.00 -10.70 46.30
CA MET A 149 19.02 -9.51 45.44
C MET A 149 20.13 -9.63 44.36
N HIS A 150 21.29 -10.15 44.71
CA HIS A 150 22.37 -10.42 43.73
C HIS A 150 21.92 -11.44 42.68
N THR A 151 21.21 -12.50 43.07
CA THR A 151 20.67 -13.50 42.15
C THR A 151 19.63 -12.88 41.20
N VAL A 152 18.73 -12.04 41.72
CA VAL A 152 17.72 -11.33 40.91
C VAL A 152 18.39 -10.40 39.88
N LYS A 153 19.43 -9.65 40.28
CA LYS A 153 20.21 -8.81 39.35
C LYS A 153 20.98 -9.63 38.31
N ALA A 154 21.45 -10.82 38.67
CA ALA A 154 22.08 -11.72 37.69
C ALA A 154 21.06 -12.24 36.65
N MET A 155 19.81 -12.49 37.07
CA MET A 155 18.70 -12.82 36.13
C MET A 155 18.44 -11.69 35.14
N GLU A 156 18.49 -10.44 35.59
CA GLU A 156 18.30 -9.26 34.72
C GLU A 156 19.26 -9.24 33.54
N ARG A 157 20.56 -9.41 33.83
CA ARG A 157 21.61 -9.47 32.80
C ARG A 157 21.42 -10.64 31.82
N ARG A 158 20.89 -11.77 32.30
CA ARG A 158 20.57 -12.90 31.45
C ARG A 158 19.38 -12.56 30.53
N PHE A 159 18.35 -11.90 31.07
CA PHE A 159 17.19 -11.48 30.31
C PHE A 159 17.52 -10.44 29.25
N GLU A 160 18.43 -9.50 29.55
CA GLU A 160 18.94 -8.55 28.55
C GLU A 160 19.56 -9.27 27.33
N LYS A 161 20.37 -10.30 27.57
CA LYS A 161 20.97 -11.11 26.49
C LYS A 161 19.94 -11.96 25.73
N GLU A 162 18.92 -12.46 26.41
CA GLU A 162 17.81 -13.17 25.77
C GLU A 162 16.99 -12.20 24.88
N ASP A 163 16.78 -10.97 25.34
CA ASP A 163 16.07 -9.92 24.61
C ASP A 163 16.81 -9.47 23.33
N GLU A 164 18.14 -9.44 23.34
CA GLU A 164 18.95 -9.15 22.15
C GLU A 164 18.73 -10.19 21.04
N ASN A 165 18.41 -11.43 21.39
CA ASN A 165 18.17 -12.53 20.45
C ASN A 165 16.71 -12.73 20.09
N MET A 166 15.79 -11.87 20.57
CA MET A 166 14.37 -11.99 20.25
C MET A 166 14.09 -11.78 18.75
N THR A 167 13.16 -12.57 18.25
CA THR A 167 12.68 -12.42 16.87
C THR A 167 12.05 -11.05 16.67
N GLN A 168 12.62 -10.28 15.75
CA GLN A 168 12.03 -8.99 15.39
C GLN A 168 10.74 -9.21 14.59
N MET A 169 9.75 -8.34 14.83
CA MET A 169 8.55 -8.32 14.00
C MET A 169 8.95 -8.11 12.55
N PRO A 170 8.44 -8.93 11.62
CA PRO A 170 8.73 -8.72 10.22
C PRO A 170 8.15 -7.39 9.77
N GLU A 171 8.95 -6.62 9.03
CA GLU A 171 8.46 -5.41 8.38
C GLU A 171 7.76 -5.78 7.07
N GLN A 172 6.54 -5.33 6.92
CA GLN A 172 5.88 -5.30 5.61
C GLN A 172 6.43 -4.11 4.84
N GLU A 173 6.91 -4.35 3.63
CA GLU A 173 7.46 -3.33 2.76
C GLU A 173 6.41 -2.25 2.45
N GLU A 174 5.17 -2.66 2.26
CA GLU A 174 4.03 -1.78 2.03
C GLU A 174 2.88 -2.11 2.97
N ALA A 175 2.81 -1.36 4.04
CA ALA A 175 1.63 -1.37 4.90
C ALA A 175 0.61 -0.37 4.33
N ILE A 176 -0.44 -0.87 3.71
CA ILE A 176 -1.63 -0.08 3.39
C ILE A 176 -2.68 -0.46 4.42
N PHE A 177 -2.54 0.07 5.63
CA PHE A 177 -3.51 -0.09 6.71
C PHE A 177 -4.50 1.08 6.75
N VAL A 178 -4.97 1.50 5.59
CA VAL A 178 -6.01 2.52 5.51
C VAL A 178 -7.35 1.79 5.43
N LYS A 179 -8.16 1.92 6.45
CA LYS A 179 -9.55 1.49 6.40
C LYS A 179 -10.33 2.56 5.64
N LEU A 180 -10.63 2.31 4.37
CA LEU A 180 -11.51 3.19 3.61
C LEU A 180 -12.93 3.05 4.15
N GLY A 181 -13.54 4.19 4.48
CA GLY A 181 -14.92 4.28 4.96
C GLY A 181 -15.10 3.91 6.44
N ASP A 182 -15.90 4.71 7.10
CA ASP A 182 -16.45 4.47 8.43
C ASP A 182 -17.80 3.74 8.32
N GLU A 183 -18.40 3.38 9.46
CA GLU A 183 -19.78 2.85 9.54
C GLU A 183 -20.81 3.77 8.86
N ASN A 184 -20.51 5.06 8.76
CA ASN A 184 -21.33 6.08 8.10
C ASN A 184 -21.10 6.16 6.57
N SER A 185 -20.14 5.41 6.01
CA SER A 185 -19.86 5.41 4.56
C SER A 185 -20.81 4.52 3.76
N HIS A 186 -21.72 3.83 4.44
CA HIS A 186 -22.66 2.93 3.78
C HIS A 186 -23.79 3.71 3.11
N ILE A 187 -24.01 3.41 1.81
CA ILE A 187 -25.14 3.94 1.06
C ILE A 187 -26.27 2.90 1.07
N PRO A 188 -27.52 3.28 1.45
CA PRO A 188 -28.65 2.38 1.39
C PRO A 188 -28.84 1.78 -0.02
N ALA A 189 -29.10 0.48 -0.12
CA ALA A 189 -29.18 -0.24 -1.39
C ALA A 189 -30.17 0.36 -2.41
N GLY A 190 -31.24 1.00 -1.93
CA GLY A 190 -32.25 1.65 -2.79
C GLY A 190 -31.89 3.06 -3.26
N LYS A 191 -30.85 3.69 -2.68
CA LYS A 191 -30.47 5.07 -3.04
C LYS A 191 -29.75 5.09 -4.39
N THR A 192 -30.26 5.87 -5.34
CA THR A 192 -29.57 6.11 -6.62
C THR A 192 -28.38 7.06 -6.39
N VAL A 193 -27.19 6.57 -6.65
CA VAL A 193 -25.93 7.32 -6.58
C VAL A 193 -25.82 8.22 -7.80
N ILE A 194 -26.03 7.66 -8.98
CA ILE A 194 -26.05 8.41 -10.24
C ILE A 194 -26.98 7.72 -11.24
N GLU A 195 -27.66 8.50 -12.03
CA GLU A 195 -28.34 8.12 -13.26
C GLU A 195 -27.85 9.07 -14.35
N TYR A 196 -26.95 8.58 -15.19
CA TYR A 196 -26.17 9.38 -16.11
C TYR A 196 -26.47 8.96 -17.54
N GLU A 197 -26.93 9.91 -18.32
CA GLU A 197 -27.18 9.75 -19.74
C GLU A 197 -26.32 10.71 -20.53
N LEU A 198 -25.55 10.19 -21.46
CA LEU A 198 -24.70 10.99 -22.33
C LEU A 198 -24.86 10.52 -23.77
N SER A 199 -25.43 11.40 -24.62
CA SER A 199 -25.63 11.10 -26.03
C SER A 199 -24.32 10.87 -26.77
N LYS A 200 -23.28 11.67 -26.47
CA LYS A 200 -21.96 11.58 -27.09
C LYS A 200 -20.85 11.93 -26.09
N LEU A 201 -19.91 11.02 -25.95
CA LEU A 201 -18.64 11.29 -25.26
C LEU A 201 -17.61 11.74 -26.31
N VAL A 202 -17.09 12.94 -26.17
CA VAL A 202 -16.08 13.50 -27.08
C VAL A 202 -14.75 13.72 -26.37
N THR A 203 -13.66 13.79 -27.13
CA THR A 203 -12.35 14.18 -26.61
C THR A 203 -12.40 15.60 -26.04
N PRO A 204 -11.48 15.99 -25.11
CA PRO A 204 -11.44 17.33 -24.54
C PRO A 204 -11.34 18.46 -25.58
N ASP A 205 -10.73 18.18 -26.74
CA ASP A 205 -10.64 19.10 -27.87
C ASP A 205 -11.90 19.11 -28.79
N GLY A 206 -12.90 18.29 -28.48
CA GLY A 206 -14.16 18.19 -29.21
C GLY A 206 -14.09 17.52 -30.59
N LYS A 207 -12.91 17.09 -31.04
CA LYS A 207 -12.69 16.65 -32.42
C LYS A 207 -13.08 15.21 -32.71
N ARG A 208 -13.11 14.35 -31.68
CA ARG A 208 -13.36 12.91 -31.87
C ARG A 208 -14.46 12.44 -30.92
N ILE A 209 -15.40 11.70 -31.46
CA ILE A 209 -16.39 10.97 -30.67
C ILE A 209 -15.74 9.68 -30.16
N LEU A 210 -15.77 9.46 -28.86
CA LEU A 210 -15.21 8.30 -28.18
C LEU A 210 -16.26 7.22 -27.95
N ALA A 211 -17.49 7.62 -27.60
CA ALA A 211 -18.62 6.72 -27.42
C ALA A 211 -19.94 7.47 -27.62
N GLU A 212 -20.99 6.74 -27.92
CA GLU A 212 -22.35 7.29 -28.09
C GLU A 212 -23.35 6.46 -27.28
N GLY A 213 -24.43 7.12 -26.83
CA GLY A 213 -25.53 6.46 -26.15
C GLY A 213 -25.15 5.82 -24.81
N ILE A 214 -24.35 6.51 -24.02
CA ILE A 214 -23.96 6.02 -22.69
C ILE A 214 -25.12 6.20 -21.74
N HIS A 215 -25.57 5.12 -21.13
CA HIS A 215 -26.54 5.10 -20.05
C HIS A 215 -25.95 4.33 -18.86
N LEU A 216 -25.82 4.99 -17.72
CA LEU A 216 -25.23 4.42 -16.51
C LEU A 216 -26.13 4.73 -15.31
N LYS A 217 -26.54 3.69 -14.59
CA LYS A 217 -27.29 3.83 -13.35
C LYS A 217 -26.58 3.05 -12.24
N ILE A 218 -26.27 3.74 -11.15
CA ILE A 218 -25.58 3.18 -9.99
C ILE A 218 -26.44 3.37 -8.74
N LYS A 219 -26.61 2.30 -7.96
CA LYS A 219 -27.42 2.29 -6.74
C LYS A 219 -26.62 1.74 -5.56
N GLY A 220 -26.89 2.29 -4.38
CA GLY A 220 -26.29 1.80 -3.15
C GLY A 220 -24.77 1.76 -3.20
N SER A 221 -24.20 0.69 -2.65
CA SER A 221 -22.75 0.45 -2.60
C SER A 221 -22.22 -0.39 -3.78
N GLU A 222 -22.80 -0.21 -4.98
CA GLU A 222 -22.33 -0.92 -6.17
C GLU A 222 -20.88 -0.55 -6.52
N LYS A 223 -20.14 -1.55 -7.03
CA LYS A 223 -18.75 -1.40 -7.44
C LYS A 223 -18.64 -1.66 -8.93
N ILE A 224 -18.33 -0.61 -9.67
CA ILE A 224 -18.31 -0.62 -11.13
C ILE A 224 -16.88 -0.48 -11.61
N CYS A 225 -16.46 -1.40 -12.49
CA CYS A 225 -15.17 -1.37 -13.14
C CYS A 225 -15.34 -1.01 -14.63
N MET A 226 -14.70 0.07 -15.05
CA MET A 226 -14.62 0.47 -16.46
C MET A 226 -13.40 -0.17 -17.12
N ILE A 227 -13.63 -0.99 -18.14
CA ILE A 227 -12.58 -1.63 -18.93
C ILE A 227 -12.65 -1.14 -20.38
N GLY A 228 -11.52 -1.17 -21.06
CA GLY A 228 -11.45 -0.77 -22.48
C GLY A 228 -10.02 -0.43 -22.91
N ALA A 229 -9.82 -0.35 -24.22
CA ALA A 229 -8.54 0.02 -24.81
C ALA A 229 -8.05 1.42 -24.37
N ASN A 230 -6.75 1.69 -24.53
CA ASN A 230 -6.22 3.03 -24.32
C ASN A 230 -6.83 3.99 -25.35
N GLY A 231 -7.18 5.19 -24.90
CA GLY A 231 -7.85 6.17 -25.73
C GLY A 231 -9.35 5.91 -25.97
N ALA A 232 -9.94 4.87 -25.39
CA ALA A 232 -11.39 4.60 -25.46
C ALA A 232 -12.25 5.61 -24.68
N GLY A 233 -11.64 6.51 -23.89
CA GLY A 233 -12.37 7.55 -23.18
C GLY A 233 -12.70 7.22 -21.71
N LYS A 234 -12.09 6.19 -21.10
CA LYS A 234 -12.36 5.83 -19.70
C LYS A 234 -12.14 7.00 -18.74
N THR A 235 -10.97 7.62 -18.75
CA THR A 235 -10.64 8.80 -17.94
C THR A 235 -11.57 9.98 -18.24
N THR A 236 -11.90 10.21 -19.52
CA THR A 236 -12.81 11.27 -19.93
C THR A 236 -14.22 11.07 -19.35
N LEU A 237 -14.72 9.83 -19.39
CA LEU A 237 -16.01 9.50 -18.82
C LEU A 237 -15.99 9.60 -17.29
N LEU A 238 -14.93 9.09 -16.63
CA LEU A 238 -14.78 9.19 -15.18
C LEU A 238 -14.74 10.66 -14.72
N LYS A 239 -14.01 11.54 -15.42
CA LYS A 239 -13.98 12.98 -15.11
C LYS A 239 -15.35 13.61 -15.18
N LYS A 240 -16.13 13.31 -16.24
CA LYS A 240 -17.50 13.82 -16.38
C LYS A 240 -18.44 13.32 -15.27
N ILE A 241 -18.35 12.05 -14.92
CA ILE A 241 -19.11 11.48 -13.79
C ILE A 241 -18.68 12.13 -12.47
N ALA A 242 -17.36 12.36 -12.27
CA ALA A 242 -16.84 13.01 -11.09
C ALA A 242 -17.34 14.47 -10.97
N GLU A 243 -17.32 15.24 -12.06
CA GLU A 243 -17.85 16.62 -12.12
C GLU A 243 -19.33 16.68 -11.68
N GLU A 244 -20.15 15.72 -12.11
CA GLU A 244 -21.55 15.67 -11.73
C GLU A 244 -21.74 15.30 -10.26
N LEU A 245 -21.03 14.26 -9.80
CA LEU A 245 -21.17 13.74 -8.44
C LEU A 245 -20.57 14.66 -7.38
N LEU A 246 -19.46 15.36 -7.68
CA LEU A 246 -18.82 16.31 -6.76
C LEU A 246 -19.69 17.51 -6.43
N ASN A 247 -20.66 17.86 -7.30
CA ASN A 247 -21.60 18.95 -7.09
C ASN A 247 -22.81 18.56 -6.22
N ARG A 248 -22.92 17.29 -5.80
CA ARG A 248 -24.03 16.82 -4.98
C ARG A 248 -23.74 16.97 -3.49
N ASN A 249 -24.73 17.45 -2.73
CA ASN A 249 -24.63 17.67 -1.30
C ASN A 249 -25.15 16.50 -0.44
N ASP A 250 -25.85 15.53 -1.06
CA ASP A 250 -26.45 14.38 -0.37
C ASP A 250 -25.53 13.15 -0.29
N ILE A 251 -24.38 13.22 -0.92
CA ILE A 251 -23.32 12.21 -0.91
C ILE A 251 -21.95 12.86 -0.73
N LYS A 252 -21.01 12.12 -0.14
CA LYS A 252 -19.62 12.55 0.00
C LYS A 252 -18.78 11.82 -1.03
N VAL A 253 -18.29 12.54 -2.01
CA VAL A 253 -17.54 12.00 -3.14
C VAL A 253 -16.06 12.33 -3.01
N GLU A 254 -15.21 11.35 -3.27
CA GLU A 254 -13.77 11.56 -3.46
C GLU A 254 -13.35 11.02 -4.81
N TYR A 255 -12.50 11.77 -5.47
CA TYR A 255 -11.93 11.43 -6.78
C TYR A 255 -10.42 11.28 -6.70
N MET A 256 -9.90 10.19 -7.25
CA MET A 256 -8.48 9.92 -7.41
C MET A 256 -8.16 9.89 -8.91
N PRO A 257 -7.52 10.93 -9.44
CA PRO A 257 -7.13 11.00 -10.85
C PRO A 257 -5.93 10.10 -11.14
N GLN A 258 -5.71 9.82 -12.42
CA GLN A 258 -4.52 9.10 -12.89
C GLN A 258 -3.21 9.89 -12.62
N THR A 259 -3.27 11.21 -12.76
CA THR A 259 -2.19 12.14 -12.43
C THR A 259 -2.49 12.78 -11.10
N TYR A 260 -1.72 12.46 -10.07
CA TYR A 260 -1.97 12.90 -8.70
C TYR A 260 -1.69 14.39 -8.49
N GLU A 261 -0.78 14.96 -9.29
CA GLU A 261 -0.41 16.36 -9.29
C GLU A 261 -1.59 17.28 -9.58
N ASP A 262 -2.63 16.79 -10.29
CA ASP A 262 -3.84 17.57 -10.57
C ASP A 262 -4.66 17.86 -9.29
N LEU A 263 -4.42 17.11 -8.21
CA LEU A 263 -5.24 17.15 -6.99
C LEU A 263 -4.43 17.48 -5.73
N LEU A 264 -3.14 17.20 -5.73
CA LEU A 264 -2.24 17.43 -4.61
C LEU A 264 -1.66 18.85 -4.65
N ASP A 265 -1.70 19.54 -3.52
CA ASP A 265 -0.84 20.71 -3.35
C ASP A 265 0.59 20.24 -3.11
N LEU A 266 1.43 20.45 -4.11
CA LEU A 266 2.79 19.91 -4.12
C LEU A 266 3.75 20.68 -3.20
N ASP A 267 3.39 21.87 -2.76
CA ASP A 267 4.25 22.77 -2.00
C ASP A 267 4.07 22.62 -0.49
N VAL A 268 3.02 21.95 -0.06
CA VAL A 268 2.74 21.69 1.37
C VAL A 268 3.25 20.32 1.80
N THR A 269 3.37 20.13 3.11
CA THR A 269 3.74 18.82 3.66
C THR A 269 2.54 17.85 3.63
N PRO A 270 2.76 16.52 3.63
CA PRO A 270 1.67 15.55 3.75
C PRO A 270 0.79 15.76 4.98
N VAL A 271 1.36 16.23 6.09
CA VAL A 271 0.62 16.50 7.32
C VAL A 271 -0.30 17.71 7.12
N ASP A 272 0.24 18.82 6.56
CA ASP A 272 -0.56 20.02 6.34
C ASP A 272 -1.65 19.83 5.28
N TYR A 273 -1.37 19.03 4.23
CA TYR A 273 -2.37 18.68 3.22
C TYR A 273 -3.56 17.90 3.78
N LEU A 274 -3.32 17.04 4.77
CA LEU A 274 -4.36 16.20 5.40
C LEU A 274 -5.05 16.88 6.56
N ASP A 275 -4.44 17.89 7.16
CA ASP A 275 -4.94 18.63 8.31
C ASP A 275 -6.03 19.63 7.87
N LYS A 276 -7.24 19.45 8.41
CA LYS A 276 -8.40 20.30 8.11
C LYS A 276 -8.70 21.33 9.18
N THR A 277 -8.36 21.04 10.42
CA THR A 277 -8.75 21.84 11.58
C THR A 277 -7.62 22.64 12.20
N GLY A 278 -6.34 22.24 11.95
CA GLY A 278 -5.17 22.80 12.63
C GLY A 278 -5.02 22.30 14.08
N ASP A 279 -5.87 21.38 14.53
CA ASP A 279 -5.83 20.87 15.89
C ASP A 279 -4.66 19.91 16.11
N LYS A 280 -4.02 20.04 17.28
CA LYS A 280 -2.86 19.20 17.66
C LYS A 280 -3.20 17.71 17.71
N GLU A 281 -4.40 17.36 18.12
CA GLU A 281 -4.83 15.96 18.19
C GLU A 281 -5.03 15.39 16.79
N GLU A 282 -5.63 16.15 15.86
CA GLU A 282 -5.78 15.74 14.46
C GLU A 282 -4.41 15.55 13.79
N ARG A 283 -3.49 16.50 13.95
CA ARG A 283 -2.11 16.39 13.42
C ARG A 283 -1.38 15.17 13.97
N THR A 284 -1.54 14.86 15.26
CA THR A 284 -0.94 13.66 15.88
C THR A 284 -1.53 12.39 15.29
N ARG A 285 -2.82 12.34 15.05
CA ARG A 285 -3.52 11.22 14.42
C ARG A 285 -3.07 11.02 12.98
N ILE A 286 -2.96 12.11 12.20
CA ILE A 286 -2.46 12.10 10.82
C ILE A 286 -1.03 11.54 10.77
N ARG A 287 -0.11 12.01 11.64
CA ARG A 287 1.26 11.47 11.74
C ARG A 287 1.28 9.98 12.08
N THR A 288 0.39 9.54 12.95
CA THR A 288 0.25 8.12 13.30
C THR A 288 -0.18 7.29 12.09
N TYR A 289 -1.15 7.77 11.31
CA TYR A 289 -1.57 7.11 10.06
C TYR A 289 -0.48 7.09 9.01
N LEU A 290 0.19 8.23 8.76
CA LEU A 290 1.34 8.28 7.84
C LEU A 290 2.46 7.34 8.28
N GLY A 291 2.76 7.28 9.58
CA GLY A 291 3.71 6.31 10.15
C GLY A 291 3.30 4.86 9.90
N SER A 292 2.00 4.53 9.99
CA SER A 292 1.48 3.20 9.65
C SER A 292 1.64 2.87 8.15
N LEU A 293 1.61 3.90 7.29
CA LEU A 293 1.86 3.79 5.84
C LEU A 293 3.35 3.81 5.47
N LYS A 294 4.24 3.74 6.48
CA LYS A 294 5.71 3.70 6.34
C LYS A 294 6.34 5.01 5.84
N TYR A 295 5.73 6.14 6.16
CA TYR A 295 6.43 7.41 6.05
C TYR A 295 7.45 7.56 7.17
N THR A 296 8.62 8.06 6.84
CA THR A 296 9.60 8.49 7.84
C THR A 296 9.20 9.87 8.39
N PRO A 297 9.68 10.27 9.58
CA PRO A 297 9.44 11.62 10.09
C PRO A 297 9.86 12.71 9.11
N ASP A 298 10.97 12.51 8.42
CA ASP A 298 11.50 13.40 7.40
C ASP A 298 10.55 13.55 6.20
N GLU A 299 10.04 12.43 5.66
CA GLU A 299 9.05 12.43 4.58
C GLU A 299 7.70 13.08 4.96
N MET A 300 7.39 13.19 6.24
CA MET A 300 6.17 13.87 6.72
C MET A 300 6.32 15.39 6.79
N GLU A 301 7.55 15.89 6.90
CA GLU A 301 7.89 17.32 7.04
C GLU A 301 8.35 17.95 5.72
N HIS A 302 8.61 17.15 4.68
CA HIS A 302 9.00 17.66 3.37
C HIS A 302 7.81 17.86 2.44
N PRO A 303 7.91 18.74 1.44
CA PRO A 303 6.84 18.99 0.48
C PRO A 303 6.46 17.74 -0.31
N ILE A 304 5.16 17.62 -0.63
CA ILE A 304 4.61 16.47 -1.38
C ILE A 304 5.31 16.27 -2.73
N ARG A 305 5.86 17.32 -3.35
CA ARG A 305 6.61 17.22 -4.61
C ARG A 305 7.77 16.22 -4.54
N GLU A 306 8.42 16.09 -3.39
CA GLU A 306 9.57 15.22 -3.16
C GLU A 306 9.20 13.75 -2.94
N LEU A 307 7.92 13.47 -2.75
CA LEU A 307 7.42 12.11 -2.56
C LEU A 307 7.38 11.32 -3.88
N SER A 308 7.64 10.03 -3.79
CA SER A 308 7.45 9.10 -4.91
C SER A 308 5.97 8.98 -5.31
N GLY A 309 5.70 8.54 -6.55
CA GLY A 309 4.33 8.34 -7.03
C GLY A 309 3.49 7.42 -6.13
N GLY A 310 4.08 6.34 -5.60
CA GLY A 310 3.42 5.44 -4.64
C GLY A 310 3.13 6.11 -3.29
N GLN A 311 4.00 7.00 -2.83
CA GLN A 311 3.74 7.79 -1.62
C GLN A 311 2.62 8.81 -1.87
N LYS A 312 2.65 9.56 -2.97
CA LYS A 312 1.56 10.47 -3.36
C LYS A 312 0.20 9.74 -3.40
N ALA A 313 0.17 8.54 -3.96
CA ALA A 313 -1.03 7.70 -3.97
C ALA A 313 -1.52 7.33 -2.55
N LYS A 314 -0.61 7.02 -1.63
CA LYS A 314 -0.94 6.74 -0.22
C LYS A 314 -1.52 7.95 0.50
N VAL A 315 -1.00 9.17 0.25
CA VAL A 315 -1.56 10.42 0.80
C VAL A 315 -3.01 10.59 0.34
N LEU A 316 -3.30 10.39 -0.95
CA LEU A 316 -4.66 10.48 -1.48
C LEU A 316 -5.59 9.41 -0.89
N LEU A 317 -5.15 8.16 -0.77
CA LEU A 317 -5.94 7.11 -0.11
C LEU A 317 -6.22 7.45 1.36
N LEU A 318 -5.25 8.02 2.07
CA LEU A 318 -5.45 8.45 3.46
C LEU A 318 -6.44 9.64 3.53
N ARG A 319 -6.36 10.60 2.61
CA ARG A 319 -7.37 11.68 2.51
C ARG A 319 -8.77 11.12 2.33
N MET A 320 -8.94 10.17 1.40
CA MET A 320 -10.23 9.52 1.15
C MET A 320 -10.75 8.77 2.39
N SER A 321 -9.86 8.14 3.15
CA SER A 321 -10.23 7.48 4.41
C SER A 321 -10.69 8.48 5.47
N LEU A 322 -9.99 9.61 5.60
CA LEU A 322 -10.28 10.64 6.60
C LEU A 322 -11.50 11.49 6.22
N SER A 323 -11.85 11.56 4.93
CA SER A 323 -13.01 12.33 4.48
C SER A 323 -14.34 11.69 4.85
N GLY A 324 -14.37 10.37 5.11
CA GLY A 324 -15.62 9.63 5.30
C GLY A 324 -16.46 9.56 4.03
N ALA A 325 -15.82 9.53 2.85
CA ALA A 325 -16.48 9.44 1.56
C ALA A 325 -17.30 8.15 1.46
N ASN A 326 -18.50 8.29 0.88
CA ASN A 326 -19.38 7.15 0.59
C ASN A 326 -19.45 6.83 -0.92
N VAL A 327 -18.83 7.66 -1.76
CA VAL A 327 -18.62 7.40 -3.19
C VAL A 327 -17.15 7.63 -3.52
N LEU A 328 -16.51 6.63 -4.12
CA LEU A 328 -15.11 6.69 -4.54
C LEU A 328 -15.03 6.54 -6.06
N ILE A 329 -14.38 7.50 -6.69
CA ILE A 329 -14.09 7.49 -8.13
C ILE A 329 -12.59 7.35 -8.29
N LEU A 330 -12.11 6.27 -8.91
CA LEU A 330 -10.71 5.92 -8.93
C LEU A 330 -10.22 5.66 -10.36
N ASP A 331 -9.28 6.44 -10.85
CA ASP A 331 -8.69 6.25 -12.17
C ASP A 331 -7.34 5.52 -12.05
N GLU A 332 -7.31 4.25 -12.42
CA GLU A 332 -6.17 3.34 -12.32
C GLU A 332 -5.51 3.32 -10.91
N PRO A 333 -6.27 3.00 -9.83
CA PRO A 333 -5.82 3.21 -8.46
C PRO A 333 -4.59 2.38 -8.04
N THR A 334 -4.21 1.37 -8.82
CA THR A 334 -3.06 0.49 -8.51
C THR A 334 -1.81 0.83 -9.31
N ARG A 335 -1.85 1.82 -10.22
CA ARG A 335 -0.78 2.11 -11.18
C ARG A 335 0.59 2.37 -10.55
N ASN A 336 0.65 3.10 -9.45
CA ASN A 336 1.90 3.54 -8.83
C ASN A 336 2.26 2.75 -7.55
N PHE A 337 1.60 1.62 -7.33
CA PHE A 337 1.92 0.74 -6.21
C PHE A 337 2.76 -0.44 -6.66
N SER A 338 3.59 -0.95 -5.75
CA SER A 338 4.34 -2.16 -6.06
C SER A 338 3.41 -3.35 -6.32
N PRO A 339 3.85 -4.34 -7.10
CA PRO A 339 3.05 -5.52 -7.39
C PRO A 339 2.58 -6.26 -6.13
N LEU A 340 3.37 -6.19 -5.05
CA LEU A 340 3.04 -6.80 -3.75
C LEU A 340 1.89 -6.09 -3.02
N SER A 341 1.60 -4.83 -3.34
CA SER A 341 0.49 -4.07 -2.76
C SER A 341 -0.84 -4.28 -3.46
N GLY A 342 -0.82 -4.74 -4.69
CA GLY A 342 -2.04 -4.96 -5.49
C GLY A 342 -3.10 -5.78 -4.77
N PRO A 343 -2.79 -6.96 -4.20
CA PRO A 343 -3.76 -7.77 -3.45
C PRO A 343 -4.35 -7.05 -2.24
N VAL A 344 -3.56 -6.24 -1.53
CA VAL A 344 -4.00 -5.50 -0.35
C VAL A 344 -4.98 -4.40 -0.74
N ILE A 345 -4.67 -3.64 -1.79
CA ILE A 345 -5.56 -2.59 -2.31
C ILE A 345 -6.87 -3.20 -2.80
N ARG A 346 -6.81 -4.28 -3.57
CA ARG A 346 -8.01 -4.98 -4.05
C ARG A 346 -8.89 -5.47 -2.89
N LYS A 347 -8.29 -6.02 -1.83
CA LYS A 347 -9.02 -6.42 -0.63
C LYS A 347 -9.68 -5.22 0.04
N MET A 348 -8.94 -4.15 0.24
CA MET A 348 -9.44 -2.90 0.83
C MET A 348 -10.64 -2.35 0.04
N LEU A 349 -10.55 -2.28 -1.29
CA LEU A 349 -11.65 -1.81 -2.15
C LEU A 349 -12.87 -2.75 -2.13
N ARG A 350 -12.67 -4.06 -1.91
CA ARG A 350 -13.78 -5.02 -1.76
C ARG A 350 -14.54 -4.84 -0.45
N GLU A 351 -13.83 -4.56 0.62
CA GLU A 351 -14.38 -4.50 1.98
C GLU A 351 -15.04 -3.17 2.32
N VAL A 352 -14.77 -2.10 1.54
CA VAL A 352 -15.39 -0.80 1.79
C VAL A 352 -16.88 -0.81 1.46
N GLY A 353 -17.69 -0.19 2.33
CA GLY A 353 -19.15 -0.04 2.16
C GLY A 353 -19.59 1.07 1.20
N ALA A 354 -18.64 1.79 0.61
CA ALA A 354 -18.90 2.87 -0.34
C ALA A 354 -19.21 2.35 -1.75
N ALA A 355 -19.91 3.17 -2.55
CA ALA A 355 -20.00 2.96 -4.00
C ALA A 355 -18.62 3.23 -4.63
N ILE A 356 -18.22 2.39 -5.57
CA ILE A 356 -16.92 2.54 -6.25
C ILE A 356 -17.13 2.55 -7.76
N ILE A 357 -16.57 3.56 -8.41
CA ILE A 357 -16.46 3.65 -9.86
C ILE A 357 -14.97 3.73 -10.17
N HIS A 358 -14.42 2.69 -10.79
CA HIS A 358 -12.99 2.70 -11.08
C HIS A 358 -12.68 2.25 -12.51
N SER A 359 -11.57 2.75 -13.04
CA SER A 359 -10.99 2.26 -14.28
C SER A 359 -9.83 1.31 -14.01
N VAL A 360 -9.64 0.34 -14.89
CA VAL A 360 -8.45 -0.52 -14.91
C VAL A 360 -7.93 -0.67 -16.33
N LYS A 361 -6.64 -0.90 -16.45
CA LYS A 361 -6.01 -1.24 -17.74
C LYS A 361 -6.34 -2.65 -18.17
N ARG A 362 -6.52 -3.55 -17.22
CA ARG A 362 -6.66 -5.00 -17.45
C ARG A 362 -7.72 -5.58 -16.55
N ASP A 363 -8.48 -6.53 -17.08
CA ASP A 363 -9.38 -7.35 -16.27
C ASP A 363 -8.55 -8.29 -15.39
N ALA A 364 -8.62 -8.06 -14.07
CA ALA A 364 -7.93 -8.88 -13.07
C ALA A 364 -8.66 -10.21 -12.79
N SER A 365 -9.70 -10.53 -13.57
CA SER A 365 -10.56 -11.71 -13.37
C SER A 365 -10.15 -12.95 -14.15
N ARG A 366 -8.97 -12.95 -14.81
CA ARG A 366 -8.43 -14.13 -15.51
C ARG A 366 -7.03 -14.45 -15.05
#